data_471423abdc11187a7e59215fe3cb4646
#
_entry.id   471423abdc11187a7e59215fe3cb4646
#
_cell.length_a   1.000
_cell.length_b   1.000
_cell.length_c   1.000
_cell.angle_alpha   90.00
_cell.angle_beta   90.00
_cell.angle_gamma   90.00
#
_symmetry.space_group_name_H-M   'P 1'
#
loop_
_entity.id
_entity.type
_entity.pdbx_description
1 polymer ?
#
loop_
_entity_poly.entity_id
_entity_poly.type
_entity_poly.pdbx_seq_one_letter_code
_entity_poly.pdbx_strand_id
1 'polypeptide(L)'
;MNILITGIHGFVGSNLIMALCEHHTLYGLDIISPEKKGVVRTFLWEDIETTSFPIQRLPHFDAIIHLAGKAHDTKNQSAAQVYFDINTGLTRRIFDFFLESAARKFIFFSSVKAAADSVVGDILRENVIPTPVGPYGESKIAAEDYIKEHFVLSDTFSVNKGKMFSFKEEIVRYSDKQVYILRPCMIHGPGNKGNLNLLYNVVKKGIPWPLGDFENKRSFTSIDNLCYVVEGLLTKDVASGIYHMGDDEALSTNELIALMCEAMGKKPHIWKMNRKMMEGCAGLGTLLHLPLNTERLRKLTENYVVSNEKIKSALGIDRMPVCAADGIRKTIKSFEE
;
A
#
# COMPACT_ATOMS: atom_id res chain seq x y z
N MET A 1 21.30 0.30 -10.16
CA MET A 1 21.37 0.42 -8.69
C MET A 1 21.29 -0.96 -8.05
N ASN A 2 21.93 -1.16 -6.90
CA ASN A 2 21.73 -2.32 -6.05
C ASN A 2 20.58 -2.03 -5.07
N ILE A 3 19.49 -2.77 -5.15
CA ILE A 3 18.27 -2.51 -4.39
C ILE A 3 17.96 -3.69 -3.47
N LEU A 4 17.80 -3.42 -2.17
CA LEU A 4 17.30 -4.40 -1.20
C LEU A 4 15.78 -4.26 -1.08
N ILE A 5 15.04 -5.35 -1.30
CA ILE A 5 13.58 -5.38 -1.22
C ILE A 5 13.17 -6.34 -0.10
N THR A 6 12.55 -5.84 0.96
CA THR A 6 12.01 -6.70 2.02
C THR A 6 10.62 -7.20 1.63
N GLY A 7 10.27 -8.43 2.00
CA GLY A 7 8.99 -9.03 1.58
C GLY A 7 8.94 -9.33 0.07
N ILE A 8 10.09 -9.63 -0.52
CA ILE A 8 10.29 -9.78 -1.97
C ILE A 8 9.47 -10.92 -2.58
N HIS A 9 9.10 -11.94 -1.79
CA HIS A 9 8.27 -13.07 -2.23
C HIS A 9 6.78 -12.78 -2.15
N GLY A 10 6.38 -11.62 -1.60
CA GLY A 10 4.99 -11.17 -1.55
C GLY A 10 4.43 -10.75 -2.92
N PHE A 11 3.14 -10.38 -2.93
CA PHE A 11 2.44 -9.91 -4.13
C PHE A 11 3.12 -8.70 -4.78
N VAL A 12 3.34 -7.62 -4.03
CA VAL A 12 3.99 -6.40 -4.54
C VAL A 12 5.45 -6.68 -4.91
N GLY A 13 6.20 -7.40 -4.05
CA GLY A 13 7.59 -7.74 -4.31
C GLY A 13 7.78 -8.52 -5.61
N SER A 14 6.92 -9.50 -5.88
CA SER A 14 6.98 -10.29 -7.11
C SER A 14 6.76 -9.46 -8.38
N ASN A 15 5.87 -8.48 -8.33
CA ASN A 15 5.63 -7.58 -9.46
C ASN A 15 6.75 -6.54 -9.61
N LEU A 16 7.31 -6.03 -8.52
CA LEU A 16 8.47 -5.14 -8.57
C LEU A 16 9.70 -5.82 -9.15
N ILE A 17 9.93 -7.11 -8.88
CA ILE A 17 11.02 -7.84 -9.53
C ILE A 17 10.86 -7.79 -11.05
N MET A 18 9.66 -8.08 -11.56
CA MET A 18 9.40 -8.07 -13.00
C MET A 18 9.62 -6.69 -13.63
N ALA A 19 9.29 -5.63 -12.90
CA ALA A 19 9.43 -4.26 -13.39
C ALA A 19 10.88 -3.72 -13.30
N LEU A 20 11.66 -4.14 -12.31
CA LEU A 20 12.93 -3.52 -11.97
C LEU A 20 14.17 -4.33 -12.38
N CYS A 21 14.06 -5.67 -12.55
CA CYS A 21 15.22 -6.55 -12.69
C CYS A 21 16.00 -6.36 -14.01
N GLU A 22 15.45 -5.71 -15.02
CA GLU A 22 16.15 -5.39 -16.27
C GLU A 22 17.10 -4.20 -16.13
N HIS A 23 16.82 -3.29 -15.18
CA HIS A 23 17.55 -2.03 -15.01
C HIS A 23 18.32 -1.94 -13.70
N HIS A 24 18.02 -2.83 -12.74
CA HIS A 24 18.58 -2.83 -11.40
C HIS A 24 19.03 -4.22 -10.95
N THR A 25 20.00 -4.26 -10.06
CA THR A 25 20.44 -5.48 -9.38
C THR A 25 19.61 -5.64 -8.10
N LEU A 26 18.79 -6.69 -8.03
CA LEU A 26 17.84 -6.88 -6.95
C LEU A 26 18.32 -7.91 -5.94
N TYR A 27 18.19 -7.56 -4.67
CA TYR A 27 18.39 -8.42 -3.52
C TYR A 27 17.11 -8.49 -2.69
N GLY A 28 16.85 -9.65 -2.12
CA GLY A 28 15.70 -9.85 -1.24
C GLY A 28 16.08 -9.88 0.23
N LEU A 29 15.11 -9.52 1.09
CA LEU A 29 15.12 -9.80 2.52
C LEU A 29 13.74 -10.33 2.89
N ASP A 30 13.67 -11.58 3.35
CA ASP A 30 12.39 -12.21 3.66
C ASP A 30 12.55 -13.25 4.80
N ILE A 31 11.44 -13.88 5.21
CA ILE A 31 11.44 -15.00 6.17
C ILE A 31 11.81 -16.35 5.53
N ILE A 32 11.84 -16.39 4.21
CA ILE A 32 12.27 -17.53 3.39
C ILE A 32 13.23 -17.03 2.31
N SER A 33 14.14 -17.89 1.85
CA SER A 33 15.15 -17.52 0.86
C SER A 33 15.23 -18.47 -0.35
N PRO A 34 14.09 -18.83 -1.00
CA PRO A 34 14.15 -19.62 -2.22
C PRO A 34 14.80 -18.83 -3.35
N GLU A 35 15.40 -19.52 -4.30
CA GLU A 35 15.86 -18.90 -5.53
C GLU A 35 14.68 -18.26 -6.28
N LYS A 36 14.89 -17.06 -6.80
CA LYS A 36 13.90 -16.34 -7.57
C LYS A 36 14.53 -15.65 -8.77
N LYS A 37 13.98 -15.91 -9.95
CA LYS A 37 14.46 -15.30 -11.19
C LYS A 37 14.40 -13.76 -11.07
N GLY A 38 15.46 -13.08 -11.45
CA GLY A 38 15.60 -11.62 -11.36
C GLY A 38 16.11 -11.12 -10.00
N VAL A 39 16.39 -12.01 -9.04
CA VAL A 39 16.96 -11.68 -7.73
C VAL A 39 18.31 -12.36 -7.58
N VAL A 40 19.34 -11.61 -7.23
CA VAL A 40 20.71 -12.16 -7.06
C VAL A 40 20.79 -13.08 -5.85
N ARG A 41 20.22 -12.63 -4.73
CA ARG A 41 20.18 -13.39 -3.47
C ARG A 41 19.07 -12.84 -2.58
N THR A 42 18.39 -13.72 -1.86
CA THR A 42 17.51 -13.35 -0.75
C THR A 42 18.20 -13.64 0.58
N PHE A 43 18.30 -12.63 1.43
CA PHE A 43 18.80 -12.71 2.80
C PHE A 43 17.62 -13.04 3.74
N LEU A 44 17.93 -13.65 4.87
CA LEU A 44 17.00 -13.80 5.98
C LEU A 44 17.13 -12.62 6.96
N TRP A 45 16.10 -12.34 7.75
CA TRP A 45 16.14 -11.26 8.74
C TRP A 45 17.29 -11.42 9.76
N GLU A 46 17.71 -12.63 10.03
CA GLU A 46 18.85 -12.95 10.89
C GLU A 46 20.19 -12.50 10.29
N ASP A 47 20.31 -12.45 8.96
CA ASP A 47 21.53 -12.03 8.27
C ASP A 47 21.88 -10.56 8.50
N ILE A 48 20.86 -9.71 8.82
CA ILE A 48 21.06 -8.27 9.07
C ILE A 48 21.16 -7.93 10.57
N GLU A 49 20.86 -8.89 11.48
CA GLU A 49 20.81 -8.66 12.91
C GLU A 49 22.06 -9.05 13.68
N THR A 50 22.86 -9.93 13.12
CA THR A 50 24.01 -10.46 13.85
C THR A 50 25.13 -9.43 13.90
N THR A 51 25.38 -8.91 15.09
CA THR A 51 26.65 -8.26 15.48
C THR A 51 27.88 -9.12 15.17
N SER A 52 27.69 -10.42 14.88
CA SER A 52 28.70 -11.39 14.44
C SER A 52 28.96 -11.38 12.93
N PHE A 53 28.07 -10.79 12.12
CA PHE A 53 28.33 -10.57 10.71
C PHE A 53 28.76 -9.10 10.53
N PRO A 54 30.05 -8.84 10.28
CA PRO A 54 30.42 -7.49 9.91
C PRO A 54 29.57 -7.06 8.71
N ILE A 55 29.00 -5.85 8.77
CA ILE A 55 28.29 -5.15 7.68
C ILE A 55 29.06 -5.29 6.33
N GLN A 56 30.37 -5.53 6.40
CA GLN A 56 31.28 -5.80 5.29
C GLN A 56 30.96 -7.05 4.45
N ARG A 57 30.06 -7.96 4.88
CA ARG A 57 29.66 -9.14 4.10
C ARG A 57 28.38 -8.95 3.30
N LEU A 58 27.62 -7.89 3.55
CA LEU A 58 26.46 -7.53 2.73
C LEU A 58 26.94 -6.72 1.52
N PRO A 59 26.29 -6.87 0.35
CA PRO A 59 26.52 -5.99 -0.79
C PRO A 59 26.27 -4.54 -0.41
N HIS A 60 26.90 -3.62 -1.12
CA HIS A 60 26.51 -2.22 -1.07
C HIS A 60 25.11 -2.07 -1.69
N PHE A 61 24.15 -1.52 -0.97
CA PHE A 61 22.83 -1.15 -1.46
C PHE A 61 22.76 0.34 -1.71
N ASP A 62 22.17 0.74 -2.84
CA ASP A 62 21.89 2.13 -3.19
C ASP A 62 20.52 2.57 -2.65
N ALA A 63 19.58 1.61 -2.59
CA ALA A 63 18.22 1.85 -2.11
C ALA A 63 17.67 0.63 -1.36
N ILE A 64 16.72 0.91 -0.45
CA ILE A 64 15.95 -0.10 0.29
C ILE A 64 14.46 0.14 0.04
N ILE A 65 13.73 -0.89 -0.39
CA ILE A 65 12.27 -0.89 -0.54
C ILE A 65 11.70 -1.81 0.54
N HIS A 66 10.96 -1.22 1.48
CA HIS A 66 10.39 -1.97 2.59
C HIS A 66 8.92 -2.30 2.36
N LEU A 67 8.68 -3.55 1.91
CA LEU A 67 7.35 -4.12 1.67
C LEU A 67 6.92 -5.10 2.76
N ALA A 68 7.88 -5.67 3.50
CA ALA A 68 7.58 -6.67 4.51
C ALA A 68 6.58 -6.11 5.52
N GLY A 69 5.51 -6.82 5.71
CA GLY A 69 4.45 -6.38 6.60
C GLY A 69 3.25 -7.33 6.55
N LYS A 70 2.47 -7.31 7.61
CA LYS A 70 1.20 -8.03 7.68
C LYS A 70 0.11 -7.17 7.06
N ALA A 71 -0.48 -7.64 5.95
CA ALA A 71 -1.63 -7.01 5.34
C ALA A 71 -2.89 -7.19 6.22
N HIS A 72 -3.91 -6.38 5.95
CA HIS A 72 -5.18 -6.49 6.65
C HIS A 72 -5.76 -7.91 6.53
N ASP A 73 -5.99 -8.54 7.68
CA ASP A 73 -6.57 -9.88 7.75
C ASP A 73 -8.09 -9.82 7.58
N THR A 74 -8.55 -10.19 6.38
CA THR A 74 -9.99 -10.20 6.06
C THR A 74 -10.80 -11.18 6.91
N LYS A 75 -10.14 -12.16 7.55
CA LYS A 75 -10.77 -13.14 8.44
C LYS A 75 -10.76 -12.68 9.91
N ASN A 76 -10.06 -11.59 10.22
CA ASN A 76 -9.94 -11.01 11.57
C ASN A 76 -9.45 -12.00 12.65
N GLN A 77 -8.56 -12.92 12.27
CA GLN A 77 -8.07 -14.01 13.13
C GLN A 77 -6.78 -13.70 13.87
N SER A 78 -6.07 -12.65 13.44
CA SER A 78 -4.77 -12.29 14.02
C SER A 78 -4.95 -11.38 15.23
N ALA A 79 -4.19 -11.67 16.31
CA ALA A 79 -4.10 -10.79 17.45
C ALA A 79 -3.52 -9.42 17.05
N ALA A 80 -3.98 -8.35 17.69
CA ALA A 80 -3.51 -6.98 17.42
C ALA A 80 -1.99 -6.86 17.52
N GLN A 81 -1.38 -7.49 18.52
CA GLN A 81 0.07 -7.44 18.76
C GLN A 81 0.88 -7.93 17.55
N VAL A 82 0.42 -8.94 16.83
CA VAL A 82 1.10 -9.48 15.64
C VAL A 82 1.26 -8.42 14.53
N TYR A 83 0.29 -7.50 14.42
CA TYR A 83 0.42 -6.38 13.47
C TYR A 83 1.52 -5.41 13.89
N PHE A 84 1.63 -5.08 15.18
CA PHE A 84 2.70 -4.20 15.68
C PHE A 84 4.08 -4.85 15.59
N ASP A 85 4.20 -6.12 15.97
CA ASP A 85 5.46 -6.85 15.89
C ASP A 85 5.99 -6.89 14.45
N ILE A 86 5.12 -7.14 13.48
CA ILE A 86 5.52 -7.25 12.09
C ILE A 86 5.61 -5.86 11.44
N ASN A 87 4.54 -5.05 11.45
CA ASN A 87 4.53 -3.80 10.68
C ASN A 87 5.43 -2.73 11.31
N THR A 88 5.39 -2.58 12.64
CA THR A 88 6.22 -1.58 13.33
C THR A 88 7.60 -2.15 13.66
N GLY A 89 7.67 -3.38 14.17
CA GLY A 89 8.92 -4.00 14.59
C GLY A 89 9.90 -4.19 13.43
N LEU A 90 9.48 -4.78 12.31
CA LEU A 90 10.35 -4.93 11.13
C LEU A 90 10.73 -3.59 10.51
N THR A 91 9.82 -2.60 10.52
CA THR A 91 10.14 -1.25 10.01
C THR A 91 11.26 -0.61 10.82
N ARG A 92 11.21 -0.68 12.16
CA ARG A 92 12.28 -0.16 13.02
C ARG A 92 13.62 -0.79 12.64
N ARG A 93 13.69 -2.11 12.59
CA ARG A 93 14.93 -2.85 12.29
C ARG A 93 15.54 -2.47 10.95
N ILE A 94 14.73 -2.45 9.87
CA ILE A 94 15.24 -2.14 8.53
C ILE A 94 15.54 -0.65 8.36
N PHE A 95 14.84 0.23 9.07
CA PHE A 95 15.09 1.65 9.03
C PHE A 95 16.39 2.02 9.76
N ASP A 96 16.66 1.41 10.94
CA ASP A 96 17.93 1.56 11.65
C ASP A 96 19.10 1.08 10.78
N PHE A 97 18.95 -0.09 10.14
CA PHE A 97 19.92 -0.58 9.16
C PHE A 97 20.12 0.41 7.99
N PHE A 98 19.04 1.01 7.46
CA PHE A 98 19.14 2.03 6.42
C PHE A 98 19.96 3.24 6.89
N LEU A 99 19.68 3.76 8.08
CA LEU A 99 20.38 4.94 8.62
C LEU A 99 21.89 4.70 8.77
N GLU A 100 22.31 3.50 9.14
CA GLU A 100 23.71 3.10 9.31
C GLU A 100 24.40 2.66 8.00
N SER A 101 23.61 2.27 6.99
CA SER A 101 24.12 1.79 5.70
C SER A 101 24.51 2.94 4.76
N ALA A 102 25.19 2.61 3.66
CA ALA A 102 25.50 3.55 2.57
C ALA A 102 24.31 3.78 1.62
N ALA A 103 23.17 3.14 1.82
CA ALA A 103 21.97 3.34 1.01
C ALA A 103 21.46 4.78 1.13
N ARG A 104 21.10 5.36 -0.01
CA ARG A 104 20.66 6.76 -0.07
C ARG A 104 19.14 6.93 -0.13
N LYS A 105 18.41 5.89 -0.56
CA LYS A 105 16.95 5.95 -0.72
C LYS A 105 16.24 4.88 0.10
N PHE A 106 15.22 5.27 0.82
CA PHE A 106 14.35 4.36 1.56
C PHE A 106 12.89 4.58 1.15
N ILE A 107 12.24 3.54 0.63
CA ILE A 107 10.84 3.57 0.24
C ILE A 107 10.06 2.65 1.19
N PHE A 108 9.26 3.24 2.08
CA PHE A 108 8.41 2.51 3.01
C PHE A 108 6.98 2.39 2.48
N PHE A 109 6.47 1.17 2.41
CA PHE A 109 5.08 0.90 2.05
C PHE A 109 4.19 0.92 3.30
N SER A 110 3.60 2.08 3.54
CA SER A 110 2.53 2.27 4.50
C SER A 110 1.17 1.91 3.87
N SER A 111 0.12 2.65 4.17
CA SER A 111 -1.24 2.50 3.63
C SER A 111 -2.03 3.78 3.84
N VAL A 112 -3.00 4.06 2.97
CA VAL A 112 -4.00 5.11 3.25
C VAL A 112 -4.79 4.85 4.55
N LYS A 113 -4.85 3.59 5.00
CA LYS A 113 -5.46 3.23 6.30
C LYS A 113 -4.66 3.70 7.51
N ALA A 114 -3.37 4.03 7.35
CA ALA A 114 -2.60 4.74 8.38
C ALA A 114 -3.06 6.20 8.53
N ALA A 115 -3.54 6.81 7.44
CA ALA A 115 -4.07 8.17 7.47
C ALA A 115 -5.50 8.23 8.01
N ALA A 116 -6.41 7.41 7.50
CA ALA A 116 -7.81 7.42 7.91
C ALA A 116 -8.53 6.10 7.59
N ASP A 117 -9.49 5.71 8.43
CA ASP A 117 -10.39 4.58 8.12
C ASP A 117 -11.51 4.99 7.17
N SER A 118 -11.98 6.23 7.27
CA SER A 118 -12.98 6.84 6.38
C SER A 118 -12.52 8.23 5.95
N VAL A 119 -12.99 8.68 4.79
CA VAL A 119 -12.67 10.01 4.25
C VAL A 119 -13.66 11.02 4.77
N VAL A 120 -13.16 12.08 5.41
CA VAL A 120 -13.96 13.25 5.78
C VAL A 120 -13.87 14.26 4.64
N GLY A 121 -15.03 14.66 4.09
CA GLY A 121 -15.10 15.45 2.86
C GLY A 121 -15.04 14.59 1.61
N ASP A 122 -14.55 15.17 0.50
CA ASP A 122 -14.62 14.53 -0.81
C ASP A 122 -13.37 13.69 -1.15
N ILE A 123 -12.19 14.09 -0.63
CA ILE A 123 -10.92 13.50 -1.03
C ILE A 123 -9.92 13.51 0.13
N LEU A 124 -9.26 12.38 0.35
CA LEU A 124 -8.19 12.23 1.33
C LEU A 124 -6.86 12.76 0.76
N ARG A 125 -6.24 13.70 1.47
CA ARG A 125 -4.92 14.29 1.15
C ARG A 125 -3.91 13.99 2.23
N GLU A 126 -2.62 14.16 1.93
CA GLU A 126 -1.51 13.83 2.84
C GLU A 126 -1.46 14.69 4.11
N ASN A 127 -2.03 15.89 4.08
CA ASN A 127 -2.05 16.84 5.21
C ASN A 127 -3.13 16.54 6.27
N VAL A 128 -3.84 15.43 6.15
CA VAL A 128 -4.84 15.02 7.16
C VAL A 128 -4.16 14.64 8.47
N ILE A 129 -4.80 14.97 9.59
CA ILE A 129 -4.40 14.43 10.90
C ILE A 129 -4.76 12.95 10.90
N PRO A 130 -3.79 12.03 11.13
CA PRO A 130 -4.07 10.61 11.07
C PRO A 130 -5.10 10.16 12.10
N THR A 131 -6.09 9.40 11.63
CA THR A 131 -7.15 8.78 12.46
C THR A 131 -7.32 7.31 12.07
N PRO A 132 -6.27 6.47 12.25
CA PRO A 132 -6.35 5.05 11.91
C PRO A 132 -7.33 4.34 12.84
N VAL A 133 -7.97 3.28 12.33
CA VAL A 133 -8.85 2.40 13.11
C VAL A 133 -8.43 0.97 12.92
N GLY A 134 -8.20 0.29 14.05
CA GLY A 134 -7.83 -1.12 14.11
C GLY A 134 -6.34 -1.39 13.90
N PRO A 135 -5.90 -2.60 14.29
CA PRO A 135 -4.48 -2.92 14.44
C PRO A 135 -3.63 -2.72 13.19
N TYR A 136 -4.21 -2.91 12.00
CA TYR A 136 -3.49 -2.70 10.75
C TYR A 136 -3.12 -1.23 10.53
N GLY A 137 -4.11 -0.32 10.56
CA GLY A 137 -3.86 1.11 10.39
C GLY A 137 -2.98 1.69 11.50
N GLU A 138 -3.26 1.30 12.74
CA GLU A 138 -2.53 1.72 13.94
C GLU A 138 -1.07 1.27 13.92
N SER A 139 -0.77 0.04 13.50
CA SER A 139 0.61 -0.44 13.38
C SER A 139 1.37 0.22 12.23
N LYS A 140 0.67 0.58 11.13
CA LYS A 140 1.30 1.31 10.02
C LYS A 140 1.63 2.75 10.40
N ILE A 141 0.73 3.46 11.09
CA ILE A 141 1.04 4.83 11.56
C ILE A 141 2.16 4.82 12.62
N ALA A 142 2.20 3.84 13.52
CA ALA A 142 3.28 3.70 14.49
C ALA A 142 4.65 3.47 13.81
N ALA A 143 4.67 2.78 12.66
CA ALA A 143 5.87 2.63 11.85
C ALA A 143 6.29 3.94 11.17
N GLU A 144 5.32 4.72 10.64
CA GLU A 144 5.58 6.05 10.09
C GLU A 144 6.10 7.02 11.15
N ASP A 145 5.54 6.97 12.36
CA ASP A 145 5.95 7.85 13.47
C ASP A 145 7.37 7.55 13.87
N TYR A 146 7.77 6.28 13.93
CA TYR A 146 9.16 5.90 14.16
C TYR A 146 10.11 6.51 13.10
N ILE A 147 9.75 6.41 11.82
CA ILE A 147 10.54 7.01 10.74
C ILE A 147 10.65 8.53 10.91
N LYS A 148 9.54 9.21 11.23
CA LYS A 148 9.49 10.68 11.43
C LYS A 148 10.23 11.15 12.69
N GLU A 149 10.36 10.31 13.69
CA GLU A 149 11.14 10.58 14.90
C GLU A 149 12.65 10.52 14.65
N HIS A 150 13.11 9.72 13.67
CA HIS A 150 14.52 9.47 13.38
C HIS A 150 14.99 10.09 12.06
N PHE A 151 14.09 10.70 11.30
CA PHE A 151 14.42 11.35 10.01
C PHE A 151 13.49 12.51 9.73
N VAL A 152 14.08 13.65 9.36
CA VAL A 152 13.31 14.86 9.03
C VAL A 152 12.74 14.77 7.61
N LEU A 153 11.43 14.67 7.49
CA LEU A 153 10.73 14.77 6.21
C LEU A 153 10.46 16.25 5.90
N SER A 154 10.51 16.62 4.63
CA SER A 154 10.25 18.00 4.18
C SER A 154 8.87 18.54 4.61
N ASP A 155 7.88 17.66 4.75
CA ASP A 155 6.50 18.00 5.15
C ASP A 155 6.34 18.29 6.65
N THR A 156 7.29 17.90 7.49
CA THR A 156 7.18 18.02 8.95
C THR A 156 7.78 19.31 9.50
N PHE A 157 8.42 20.13 8.68
CA PHE A 157 9.05 21.37 9.11
C PHE A 157 8.10 22.39 9.75
N SER A 158 6.79 22.29 9.51
CA SER A 158 5.80 23.25 10.01
C SER A 158 5.28 22.97 11.42
N VAL A 159 5.45 21.76 11.98
CA VAL A 159 4.76 21.34 13.20
C VAL A 159 5.64 21.39 14.48
N ASN A 160 6.97 21.36 14.37
CA ASN A 160 7.86 21.20 15.53
C ASN A 160 8.78 22.40 15.82
N LYS A 161 8.23 23.59 16.03
CA LYS A 161 9.02 24.77 16.45
C LYS A 161 9.68 24.63 17.85
N GLY A 162 9.36 23.61 18.64
CA GLY A 162 9.83 23.44 20.03
C GLY A 162 11.04 22.51 20.23
N LYS A 163 11.44 21.69 19.24
CA LYS A 163 12.56 20.72 19.37
C LYS A 163 13.76 21.02 18.46
N MET A 164 14.01 22.26 18.13
CA MET A 164 14.91 22.70 17.06
C MET A 164 16.42 22.42 17.29
N PHE A 165 16.87 22.15 18.50
CA PHE A 165 18.31 21.97 18.79
C PHE A 165 18.83 20.56 18.54
N SER A 166 18.04 19.51 18.76
CA SER A 166 18.42 18.12 18.45
C SER A 166 18.37 17.80 16.96
N PHE A 167 17.49 18.44 16.20
CA PHE A 167 17.26 18.19 14.78
C PHE A 167 18.39 18.71 13.85
N LYS A 168 19.17 19.72 14.28
CA LYS A 168 20.24 20.27 13.40
C LYS A 168 21.36 19.26 13.15
N GLU A 169 21.76 18.50 14.15
CA GLU A 169 22.81 17.49 14.00
C GLU A 169 22.36 16.30 13.16
N GLU A 170 21.08 15.87 13.29
CA GLU A 170 20.51 14.80 12.48
C GLU A 170 20.29 15.21 11.02
N ILE A 171 19.86 16.46 10.75
CA ILE A 171 19.75 17.02 9.40
C ILE A 171 21.10 16.97 8.67
N VAL A 172 22.17 17.30 9.35
CA VAL A 172 23.53 17.26 8.76
C VAL A 172 24.00 15.83 8.56
N ARG A 173 23.68 14.92 9.50
CA ARG A 173 24.12 13.52 9.49
C ARG A 173 23.55 12.72 8.31
N TYR A 174 22.31 13.02 7.89
CA TYR A 174 21.59 12.25 6.85
C TYR A 174 21.22 13.12 5.63
N SER A 175 21.97 14.18 5.38
CA SER A 175 21.68 15.14 4.30
C SER A 175 21.71 14.55 2.88
N ASP A 176 22.37 13.41 2.70
CA ASP A 176 22.47 12.68 1.43
C ASP A 176 21.43 11.55 1.28
N LYS A 177 20.58 11.37 2.28
CA LYS A 177 19.53 10.33 2.28
C LYS A 177 18.17 10.90 1.93
N GLN A 178 17.35 10.08 1.30
CA GLN A 178 15.96 10.38 0.93
C GLN A 178 15.04 9.29 1.47
N VAL A 179 13.92 9.69 2.07
CA VAL A 179 12.94 8.78 2.68
C VAL A 179 11.56 9.08 2.14
N TYR A 180 10.91 8.06 1.61
CA TYR A 180 9.58 8.13 1.02
C TYR A 180 8.63 7.20 1.77
N ILE A 181 7.57 7.76 2.35
CA ILE A 181 6.47 7.01 2.94
C ILE A 181 5.35 6.95 1.92
N LEU A 182 5.17 5.82 1.27
CA LEU A 182 4.07 5.60 0.33
C LEU A 182 2.84 5.08 1.07
N ARG A 183 1.70 5.73 0.86
CA ARG A 183 0.39 5.30 1.35
C ARG A 183 -0.49 4.87 0.17
N PRO A 184 -0.35 3.65 -0.33
CA PRO A 184 -1.18 3.16 -1.42
C PRO A 184 -2.62 2.91 -0.98
N CYS A 185 -3.55 3.11 -1.92
CA CYS A 185 -4.89 2.56 -1.87
C CYS A 185 -4.86 1.03 -1.99
N MET A 186 -6.01 0.39 -2.18
CA MET A 186 -6.06 -1.05 -2.41
C MET A 186 -5.31 -1.39 -3.70
N ILE A 187 -4.15 -2.04 -3.54
CA ILE A 187 -3.30 -2.45 -4.66
C ILE A 187 -3.93 -3.67 -5.35
N HIS A 188 -3.95 -3.66 -6.67
CA HIS A 188 -4.41 -4.78 -7.48
C HIS A 188 -3.47 -5.04 -8.67
N GLY A 189 -3.48 -6.28 -9.17
CA GLY A 189 -2.61 -6.73 -10.25
C GLY A 189 -2.50 -8.25 -10.28
N PRO A 190 -1.68 -8.81 -11.18
CA PRO A 190 -1.39 -10.24 -11.23
C PRO A 190 -0.88 -10.78 -9.89
N GLY A 191 -1.46 -11.90 -9.43
CA GLY A 191 -1.09 -12.50 -8.14
C GLY A 191 -1.78 -11.88 -6.91
N ASN A 192 -2.71 -10.93 -7.08
CA ASN A 192 -3.49 -10.37 -5.98
C ASN A 192 -4.35 -11.44 -5.27
N LYS A 193 -4.39 -11.39 -3.93
CA LYS A 193 -5.19 -12.29 -3.07
C LYS A 193 -6.12 -11.53 -2.11
N GLY A 194 -6.42 -10.27 -2.39
CA GLY A 194 -7.19 -9.39 -1.50
C GLY A 194 -8.71 -9.39 -1.76
N ASN A 195 -9.37 -8.33 -1.28
CA ASN A 195 -10.83 -8.15 -1.37
C ASN A 195 -11.36 -8.13 -2.81
N LEU A 196 -10.53 -7.72 -3.78
CA LEU A 196 -10.91 -7.75 -5.19
C LEU A 196 -11.23 -9.17 -5.68
N ASN A 197 -10.47 -10.17 -5.20
CA ASN A 197 -10.71 -11.58 -5.52
C ASN A 197 -12.02 -12.09 -4.93
N LEU A 198 -12.41 -11.60 -3.74
CA LEU A 198 -13.70 -11.97 -3.15
C LEU A 198 -14.85 -11.47 -4.02
N LEU A 199 -14.77 -10.20 -4.47
CA LEU A 199 -15.78 -9.62 -5.37
C LEU A 199 -15.78 -10.35 -6.72
N TYR A 200 -14.60 -10.60 -7.31
CA TYR A 200 -14.46 -11.39 -8.54
C TYR A 200 -15.15 -12.75 -8.44
N ASN A 201 -14.96 -13.48 -7.34
CA ASN A 201 -15.59 -14.79 -7.13
C ASN A 201 -17.12 -14.70 -7.06
N VAL A 202 -17.68 -13.63 -6.47
CA VAL A 202 -19.12 -13.37 -6.46
C VAL A 202 -19.64 -13.15 -7.87
N VAL A 203 -18.95 -12.28 -8.63
CA VAL A 203 -19.31 -11.95 -10.02
C VAL A 203 -19.14 -13.16 -10.93
N LYS A 204 -18.04 -13.92 -10.79
CA LYS A 204 -17.77 -15.14 -11.57
C LYS A 204 -18.89 -16.19 -11.44
N LYS A 205 -19.45 -16.34 -10.22
CA LYS A 205 -20.58 -17.23 -9.93
C LYS A 205 -21.93 -16.71 -10.45
N GLY A 206 -21.97 -15.50 -11.02
CA GLY A 206 -23.21 -14.88 -11.51
C GLY A 206 -24.17 -14.45 -10.39
N ILE A 207 -23.69 -14.31 -9.16
CA ILE A 207 -24.51 -13.85 -8.02
C ILE A 207 -24.85 -12.38 -8.26
N PRO A 208 -26.16 -12.00 -8.24
CA PRO A 208 -26.57 -10.63 -8.43
C PRO A 208 -26.03 -9.71 -7.34
N TRP A 209 -25.58 -8.51 -7.74
CA TRP A 209 -25.15 -7.47 -6.82
C TRP A 209 -26.35 -6.60 -6.40
N PRO A 210 -26.80 -6.65 -5.12
CA PRO A 210 -28.04 -5.99 -4.73
C PRO A 210 -27.90 -4.50 -4.42
N LEU A 211 -26.66 -3.98 -4.33
CA LEU A 211 -26.37 -2.61 -3.91
C LEU A 211 -26.21 -1.64 -5.10
N GLY A 212 -26.85 -1.91 -6.22
CA GLY A 212 -26.75 -1.10 -7.43
C GLY A 212 -27.31 0.33 -7.31
N ASP A 213 -28.10 0.63 -6.29
CA ASP A 213 -28.62 1.98 -6.00
C ASP A 213 -27.62 2.84 -5.19
N PHE A 214 -26.50 2.25 -4.77
CA PHE A 214 -25.45 2.97 -4.05
C PHE A 214 -24.35 3.39 -5.03
N GLU A 215 -24.21 4.69 -5.24
CA GLU A 215 -23.17 5.31 -6.04
C GLU A 215 -22.02 5.72 -5.13
N ASN A 216 -21.10 4.82 -4.88
CA ASN A 216 -19.86 5.10 -4.16
C ASN A 216 -18.70 5.36 -5.13
N LYS A 217 -17.63 6.00 -4.65
CA LYS A 217 -16.38 6.18 -5.40
C LYS A 217 -15.20 5.74 -4.54
N ARG A 218 -14.32 4.94 -5.10
CA ARG A 218 -13.14 4.44 -4.39
C ARG A 218 -11.91 4.51 -5.29
N SER A 219 -10.80 4.98 -4.71
CA SER A 219 -9.51 4.92 -5.38
C SER A 219 -8.88 3.54 -5.20
N PHE A 220 -8.25 3.08 -6.26
CA PHE A 220 -7.47 1.85 -6.33
C PHE A 220 -6.04 2.20 -6.74
N THR A 221 -5.13 1.25 -6.63
CA THR A 221 -3.75 1.39 -7.10
C THR A 221 -3.42 0.20 -7.98
N SER A 222 -3.30 0.42 -9.28
CA SER A 222 -2.81 -0.62 -10.17
C SER A 222 -1.32 -0.90 -9.89
N ILE A 223 -0.94 -2.16 -9.99
CA ILE A 223 0.46 -2.56 -9.76
C ILE A 223 1.41 -1.93 -10.77
N ASP A 224 0.93 -1.67 -12.01
CA ASP A 224 1.73 -1.04 -13.05
C ASP A 224 2.07 0.41 -12.69
N ASN A 225 1.07 1.19 -12.24
CA ASN A 225 1.28 2.55 -11.75
C ASN A 225 2.15 2.58 -10.50
N LEU A 226 1.99 1.60 -9.61
CA LEU A 226 2.84 1.47 -8.44
C LEU A 226 4.32 1.24 -8.83
N CYS A 227 4.58 0.31 -9.74
CA CYS A 227 5.93 0.04 -10.23
C CYS A 227 6.55 1.27 -10.90
N TYR A 228 5.77 1.99 -11.70
CA TYR A 228 6.21 3.24 -12.33
C TYR A 228 6.59 4.31 -11.30
N VAL A 229 5.78 4.48 -10.26
CA VAL A 229 6.07 5.43 -9.18
C VAL A 229 7.32 5.03 -8.42
N VAL A 230 7.48 3.75 -8.08
CA VAL A 230 8.68 3.25 -7.38
C VAL A 230 9.93 3.50 -8.22
N GLU A 231 9.91 3.20 -9.52
CA GLU A 231 11.02 3.48 -10.43
C GLU A 231 11.33 4.98 -10.49
N GLY A 232 10.30 5.83 -10.52
CA GLY A 232 10.46 7.28 -10.48
C GLY A 232 11.12 7.77 -9.19
N LEU A 233 10.75 7.24 -8.02
CA LEU A 233 11.38 7.57 -6.74
C LEU A 233 12.81 7.07 -6.64
N LEU A 234 13.14 5.95 -7.28
CA LEU A 234 14.51 5.42 -7.33
C LEU A 234 15.42 6.30 -8.20
N THR A 235 14.93 6.75 -9.35
CA THR A 235 15.77 7.37 -10.40
C THR A 235 15.76 8.89 -10.42
N LYS A 236 14.68 9.53 -9.92
CA LYS A 236 14.56 10.99 -9.89
C LYS A 236 14.96 11.56 -8.52
N ASP A 237 15.28 12.85 -8.51
CA ASP A 237 15.49 13.62 -7.27
C ASP A 237 14.13 14.14 -6.77
N VAL A 238 13.51 13.38 -5.89
CA VAL A 238 12.21 13.68 -5.27
C VAL A 238 12.45 14.03 -3.81
N ALA A 239 11.75 15.04 -3.30
CA ALA A 239 11.86 15.43 -1.89
C ALA A 239 11.38 14.29 -0.96
N SER A 240 12.07 14.10 0.16
CA SER A 240 11.61 13.18 1.21
C SER A 240 10.25 13.59 1.73
N GLY A 241 9.32 12.62 1.90
CA GLY A 241 7.98 12.97 2.34
C GLY A 241 6.99 11.82 2.35
N ILE A 242 5.75 12.15 2.71
CA ILE A 242 4.60 11.24 2.66
C ILE A 242 3.86 11.45 1.34
N TYR A 243 3.55 10.37 0.66
CA TYR A 243 2.89 10.38 -0.64
C TYR A 243 1.74 9.38 -0.67
N HIS A 244 0.54 9.86 -0.97
CA HIS A 244 -0.58 9.00 -1.28
C HIS A 244 -0.42 8.42 -2.69
N MET A 245 -0.87 7.18 -2.87
CA MET A 245 -0.78 6.48 -4.14
C MET A 245 -2.13 5.91 -4.54
N GLY A 246 -2.63 6.33 -5.70
CA GLY A 246 -3.85 5.84 -6.34
C GLY A 246 -3.80 6.06 -7.84
N ASP A 247 -4.63 5.33 -8.58
CA ASP A 247 -4.90 5.61 -9.97
C ASP A 247 -5.65 6.94 -10.11
N ASP A 248 -5.67 7.54 -11.30
CA ASP A 248 -6.27 8.86 -11.50
C ASP A 248 -7.79 8.85 -11.34
N GLU A 249 -8.45 7.75 -11.70
CA GLU A 249 -9.89 7.63 -11.65
C GLU A 249 -10.34 6.81 -10.44
N ALA A 250 -11.28 7.35 -9.67
CA ALA A 250 -11.99 6.58 -8.66
C ALA A 250 -13.15 5.82 -9.31
N LEU A 251 -13.30 4.55 -9.00
CA LEU A 251 -14.34 3.67 -9.53
C LEU A 251 -15.42 3.40 -8.48
N SER A 252 -16.68 3.32 -8.91
CA SER A 252 -17.76 2.79 -8.11
C SER A 252 -17.71 1.25 -8.06
N THR A 253 -18.36 0.66 -7.07
CA THR A 253 -18.50 -0.80 -7.03
C THR A 253 -19.27 -1.33 -8.25
N ASN A 254 -20.25 -0.57 -8.75
CA ASN A 254 -21.01 -0.91 -9.95
C ASN A 254 -20.12 -0.92 -11.21
N GLU A 255 -19.29 0.11 -11.39
CA GLU A 255 -18.31 0.16 -12.49
C GLU A 255 -17.30 -0.97 -12.40
N LEU A 256 -16.80 -1.25 -11.19
CA LEU A 256 -15.87 -2.34 -10.95
C LEU A 256 -16.47 -3.70 -11.36
N ILE A 257 -17.75 -3.98 -11.00
CA ILE A 257 -18.46 -5.18 -11.39
C ILE A 257 -18.67 -5.22 -12.91
N ALA A 258 -19.00 -4.08 -13.53
CA ALA A 258 -19.17 -4.00 -14.99
C ALA A 258 -17.86 -4.34 -15.71
N LEU A 259 -16.73 -3.78 -15.28
CA LEU A 259 -15.39 -4.07 -15.80
C LEU A 259 -14.99 -5.54 -15.62
N MET A 260 -15.30 -6.13 -14.43
CA MET A 260 -15.08 -7.56 -14.19
C MET A 260 -15.89 -8.43 -15.17
N CYS A 261 -17.18 -8.12 -15.36
CA CYS A 261 -18.03 -8.85 -16.29
C CYS A 261 -17.56 -8.68 -17.73
N GLU A 262 -17.20 -7.48 -18.15
CA GLU A 262 -16.63 -7.20 -19.47
C GLU A 262 -15.38 -8.05 -19.73
N ALA A 263 -14.43 -8.07 -18.80
CA ALA A 263 -13.20 -8.85 -18.90
C ALA A 263 -13.45 -10.37 -19.02
N MET A 264 -14.54 -10.87 -18.40
CA MET A 264 -14.96 -12.28 -18.46
C MET A 264 -15.93 -12.59 -19.62
N GLY A 265 -16.28 -11.62 -20.47
CA GLY A 265 -17.29 -11.81 -21.54
C GLY A 265 -18.70 -12.06 -21.01
N LYS A 266 -19.05 -11.55 -19.81
CA LYS A 266 -20.36 -11.75 -19.15
C LYS A 266 -21.14 -10.44 -19.09
N LYS A 267 -22.46 -10.55 -18.88
CA LYS A 267 -23.33 -9.40 -18.59
C LYS A 267 -23.38 -9.15 -17.07
N PRO A 268 -23.30 -7.88 -16.62
CA PRO A 268 -23.39 -7.58 -15.19
C PRO A 268 -24.83 -7.79 -14.68
N HIS A 269 -24.95 -8.47 -13.54
CA HIS A 269 -26.21 -8.65 -12.82
C HIS A 269 -26.24 -7.69 -11.61
N ILE A 270 -26.56 -6.41 -11.86
CA ILE A 270 -26.63 -5.37 -10.84
C ILE A 270 -28.10 -5.03 -10.58
N TRP A 271 -28.58 -5.31 -9.37
CA TRP A 271 -29.92 -4.99 -8.93
C TRP A 271 -29.95 -3.70 -8.12
N LYS A 272 -30.82 -2.79 -8.49
CA LYS A 272 -31.05 -1.54 -7.78
C LYS A 272 -32.11 -1.74 -6.69
N MET A 273 -31.70 -2.32 -5.57
CA MET A 273 -32.57 -2.44 -4.40
C MET A 273 -32.61 -1.13 -3.63
N ASN A 274 -33.80 -0.75 -3.14
CA ASN A 274 -34.02 0.51 -2.45
C ASN A 274 -33.09 0.63 -1.22
N ARG A 275 -32.40 1.77 -1.08
CA ARG A 275 -31.44 2.06 0.01
C ARG A 275 -32.01 1.81 1.39
N LYS A 276 -33.20 2.35 1.69
CA LYS A 276 -33.85 2.21 3.00
C LYS A 276 -34.14 0.75 3.34
N MET A 277 -34.52 -0.07 2.34
CA MET A 277 -34.72 -1.48 2.53
C MET A 277 -33.41 -2.19 2.85
N MET A 278 -32.32 -1.89 2.15
CA MET A 278 -30.99 -2.48 2.41
C MET A 278 -30.44 -2.04 3.78
N GLU A 279 -30.64 -0.80 4.18
CA GLU A 279 -30.29 -0.30 5.52
C GLU A 279 -31.09 -1.01 6.61
N GLY A 280 -32.39 -1.22 6.40
CA GLY A 280 -33.24 -2.01 7.31
C GLY A 280 -32.79 -3.46 7.43
N CYS A 281 -32.49 -4.13 6.31
CA CYS A 281 -31.92 -5.48 6.31
C CYS A 281 -30.57 -5.55 7.05
N ALA A 282 -29.70 -4.57 6.84
CA ALA A 282 -28.42 -4.49 7.52
C ALA A 282 -28.59 -4.22 9.03
N GLY A 283 -29.58 -3.41 9.43
CA GLY A 283 -29.94 -3.18 10.82
C GLY A 283 -30.39 -4.47 11.51
N LEU A 284 -31.30 -5.23 10.88
CA LEU A 284 -31.70 -6.57 11.35
C LEU A 284 -30.49 -7.53 11.38
N GLY A 285 -29.62 -7.46 10.37
CA GLY A 285 -28.40 -8.25 10.32
C GLY A 285 -27.46 -7.97 11.47
N THR A 286 -27.35 -6.71 11.91
CA THR A 286 -26.57 -6.33 13.09
C THR A 286 -27.15 -6.96 14.37
N LEU A 287 -28.46 -6.92 14.52
CA LEU A 287 -29.16 -7.52 15.68
C LEU A 287 -29.03 -9.04 15.73
N LEU A 288 -29.12 -9.69 14.59
CA LEU A 288 -29.08 -11.16 14.45
C LEU A 288 -27.67 -11.73 14.16
N HIS A 289 -26.63 -10.90 14.20
CA HIS A 289 -25.22 -11.26 13.88
C HIS A 289 -25.06 -11.91 12.49
N LEU A 290 -25.85 -11.47 11.50
CA LEU A 290 -25.80 -11.98 10.13
C LEU A 290 -24.60 -11.42 9.34
N PRO A 291 -24.21 -12.06 8.22
CA PRO A 291 -23.10 -11.61 7.37
C PRO A 291 -23.27 -10.19 6.83
N LEU A 292 -24.47 -9.74 6.48
CA LEU A 292 -24.76 -8.37 6.09
C LEU A 292 -25.23 -7.61 7.35
N ASN A 293 -24.39 -6.71 7.84
CA ASN A 293 -24.68 -5.81 8.95
C ASN A 293 -24.41 -4.35 8.56
N THR A 294 -24.79 -3.41 9.42
CA THR A 294 -24.65 -1.96 9.16
C THR A 294 -23.21 -1.53 8.88
N GLU A 295 -22.24 -2.08 9.59
CA GLU A 295 -20.81 -1.77 9.37
C GLU A 295 -20.33 -2.26 8.00
N ARG A 296 -20.67 -3.49 7.62
CA ARG A 296 -20.31 -4.02 6.31
C ARG A 296 -21.02 -3.29 5.18
N LEU A 297 -22.31 -2.94 5.33
CA LEU A 297 -23.04 -2.15 4.35
C LEU A 297 -22.34 -0.79 4.17
N ARG A 298 -22.02 -0.10 5.27
CA ARG A 298 -21.26 1.16 5.23
C ARG A 298 -19.96 1.00 4.47
N LYS A 299 -19.12 0.02 4.82
CA LYS A 299 -17.83 -0.23 4.17
C LYS A 299 -17.94 -0.57 2.67
N LEU A 300 -19.06 -1.16 2.24
CA LEU A 300 -19.30 -1.48 0.83
C LEU A 300 -19.80 -0.29 0.01
N THR A 301 -20.43 0.69 0.67
CA THR A 301 -21.14 1.80 0.01
C THR A 301 -20.53 3.18 0.28
N GLU A 302 -19.54 3.30 1.19
CA GLU A 302 -18.88 4.57 1.48
C GLU A 302 -17.92 5.00 0.35
N ASN A 303 -17.78 6.30 0.20
CA ASN A 303 -16.73 6.89 -0.63
C ASN A 303 -15.37 6.77 0.05
N TYR A 304 -14.35 6.46 -0.74
CA TYR A 304 -12.97 6.47 -0.28
C TYR A 304 -12.06 6.93 -1.42
N VAL A 305 -12.10 8.24 -1.70
CA VAL A 305 -11.32 8.86 -2.78
C VAL A 305 -10.05 9.46 -2.18
N VAL A 306 -8.93 9.21 -2.82
CA VAL A 306 -7.59 9.62 -2.37
C VAL A 306 -6.92 10.42 -3.47
N SER A 307 -6.30 11.54 -3.09
CA SER A 307 -5.52 12.35 -4.02
C SER A 307 -4.16 11.68 -4.31
N ASN A 308 -3.77 11.68 -5.59
CA ASN A 308 -2.45 11.32 -6.05
C ASN A 308 -1.68 12.53 -6.62
N GLU A 309 -2.20 13.74 -6.44
CA GLU A 309 -1.65 14.97 -7.02
C GLU A 309 -0.22 15.23 -6.56
N LYS A 310 0.06 15.00 -5.27
CA LYS A 310 1.39 15.25 -4.70
C LYS A 310 2.46 14.36 -5.33
N ILE A 311 2.20 13.06 -5.47
CA ILE A 311 3.18 12.15 -6.09
C ILE A 311 3.33 12.43 -7.59
N LYS A 312 2.26 12.76 -8.32
CA LYS A 312 2.35 13.16 -9.72
C LYS A 312 3.19 14.41 -9.88
N SER A 313 2.93 15.44 -9.09
CA SER A 313 3.71 16.68 -9.10
C SER A 313 5.19 16.43 -8.80
N ALA A 314 5.47 15.61 -7.80
CA ALA A 314 6.84 15.26 -7.41
C ALA A 314 7.60 14.49 -8.51
N LEU A 315 6.90 13.69 -9.30
CA LEU A 315 7.45 12.95 -10.43
C LEU A 315 7.46 13.77 -11.74
N GLY A 316 6.82 14.95 -11.78
CA GLY A 316 6.70 15.78 -12.97
C GLY A 316 5.81 15.14 -14.05
N ILE A 317 4.71 14.52 -13.67
CA ILE A 317 3.74 13.90 -14.57
C ILE A 317 2.32 14.43 -14.34
N ASP A 318 1.54 14.54 -15.40
CA ASP A 318 0.14 14.98 -15.34
C ASP A 318 -0.82 13.82 -15.07
N ARG A 319 -0.49 12.63 -15.57
CA ARG A 319 -1.32 11.42 -15.47
C ARG A 319 -0.50 10.19 -15.14
N MET A 320 -1.14 9.23 -14.46
CA MET A 320 -0.60 7.90 -14.29
C MET A 320 -0.58 7.14 -15.63
N PRO A 321 0.44 6.29 -15.89
CA PRO A 321 0.59 5.58 -17.17
C PRO A 321 -0.60 4.68 -17.54
N VAL A 322 -1.27 4.11 -16.52
CA VAL A 322 -2.37 3.17 -16.72
C VAL A 322 -3.63 3.75 -16.08
N CYS A 323 -4.74 3.83 -16.84
CA CYS A 323 -6.03 4.23 -16.30
C CYS A 323 -6.62 3.11 -15.41
N ALA A 324 -7.46 3.49 -14.43
CA ALA A 324 -8.03 2.54 -13.48
C ALA A 324 -8.78 1.37 -14.15
N ALA A 325 -9.53 1.66 -15.22
CA ALA A 325 -10.29 0.63 -15.96
C ALA A 325 -9.38 -0.42 -16.59
N ASP A 326 -8.27 0.00 -17.22
CA ASP A 326 -7.33 -0.91 -17.88
C ASP A 326 -6.53 -1.73 -16.87
N GLY A 327 -6.14 -1.11 -15.75
CA GLY A 327 -5.52 -1.81 -14.61
C GLY A 327 -6.42 -2.91 -14.05
N ILE A 328 -7.72 -2.64 -13.88
CA ILE A 328 -8.70 -3.63 -13.43
C ILE A 328 -8.85 -4.76 -14.47
N ARG A 329 -9.03 -4.43 -15.76
CA ARG A 329 -9.15 -5.45 -16.82
C ARG A 329 -7.94 -6.40 -16.85
N LYS A 330 -6.73 -5.85 -16.76
CA LYS A 330 -5.48 -6.63 -16.71
C LYS A 330 -5.47 -7.55 -15.48
N THR A 331 -5.87 -7.03 -14.32
CA THR A 331 -5.94 -7.81 -13.09
C THR A 331 -6.92 -8.97 -13.21
N ILE A 332 -8.13 -8.72 -13.74
CA ILE A 332 -9.16 -9.76 -13.88
C ILE A 332 -8.72 -10.85 -14.86
N LYS A 333 -8.10 -10.48 -15.98
CA LYS A 333 -7.53 -11.46 -16.92
C LYS A 333 -6.52 -12.38 -16.25
N SER A 334 -5.67 -11.85 -15.37
CA SER A 334 -4.68 -12.64 -14.63
C SER A 334 -5.27 -13.62 -13.60
N PHE A 335 -6.56 -13.52 -13.27
CA PHE A 335 -7.26 -14.48 -12.41
C PHE A 335 -7.81 -15.69 -13.19
N GLU A 336 -7.77 -15.64 -14.51
CA GLU A 336 -8.23 -16.71 -15.40
C GLU A 336 -7.08 -17.59 -15.89
N GLU A 337 -5.85 -17.09 -15.80
CA GLU A 337 -4.59 -17.81 -16.05
C GLU A 337 -4.20 -18.67 -14.82
#